data_3541f28acb759f847e62a517b4a17e6c
#
_entry.id   3541f28acb759f847e62a517b4a17e6c
#
_cell.length_a   1.000
_cell.length_b   1.000
_cell.length_c   1.000
_cell.angle_alpha   90.00
_cell.angle_beta   90.00
_cell.angle_gamma   90.00
#
_symmetry.space_group_name_H-M   'P 1'
#
loop_
_entity.id
_entity.type
_entity.pdbx_description
1 polymer ?
#
loop_
_entity_poly.entity_id
_entity_poly.type
_entity_poly.pdbx_seq_one_letter_code
_entity_poly.pdbx_strand_id
1 'polypeptide(L)'
;MVHFKTLLVLAISIPLLAACSDAPSASTVEGLIEDQYQQANSMMEGAMSQAGDDEMAKAVGSMMAGMMPTLENVSDVNCDAADGKDTYRCTASITHSIGGNSQTNSTNSLVYKVNDEWALGN
;
A
#
# COMPACT_ATOMS: atom_id res chain seq x y z
N MET A 1 -2.79 16.42 -51.17
CA MET A 1 -3.33 15.19 -50.71
C MET A 1 -2.39 14.27 -49.98
N VAL A 2 -1.18 14.56 -49.99
CA VAL A 2 -0.26 13.72 -49.30
C VAL A 2 -0.02 14.10 -47.90
N HIS A 3 -0.65 15.10 -47.48
CA HIS A 3 -0.33 15.67 -46.21
C HIS A 3 -0.92 14.95 -45.02
N PHE A 4 -1.94 14.24 -45.24
CA PHE A 4 -2.60 13.66 -44.12
C PHE A 4 -1.83 12.58 -43.45
N LYS A 5 -0.80 12.14 -44.05
CA LYS A 5 -0.04 11.09 -43.44
C LYS A 5 0.65 11.51 -42.18
N THR A 6 1.03 12.74 -42.15
CA THR A 6 1.80 13.19 -41.03
C THR A 6 1.05 13.18 -39.73
N LEU A 7 -0.23 13.24 -39.82
CA LEU A 7 -1.02 13.29 -38.63
C LEU A 7 -0.96 12.05 -37.78
N LEU A 8 -0.78 10.98 -38.45
CA LEU A 8 -0.80 9.71 -37.76
C LEU A 8 0.35 9.55 -36.79
N VAL A 9 1.42 10.18 -37.12
CA VAL A 9 2.61 10.03 -36.33
C VAL A 9 2.45 10.57 -34.93
N LEU A 10 1.68 11.60 -34.83
CA LEU A 10 1.49 12.23 -33.55
C LEU A 10 0.78 11.36 -32.55
N ALA A 11 -0.19 10.67 -33.04
CA ALA A 11 -0.98 9.84 -32.16
C ALA A 11 -0.16 8.77 -31.51
N ILE A 12 0.89 8.37 -32.16
CA ILE A 12 1.69 7.28 -31.66
C ILE A 12 2.59 7.71 -30.52
N SER A 13 3.05 8.93 -30.57
CA SER A 13 3.97 9.38 -29.56
C SER A 13 3.30 9.50 -28.18
N ILE A 14 2.04 9.76 -28.14
CA ILE A 14 1.33 9.92 -26.88
C ILE A 14 1.35 8.67 -26.02
N PRO A 15 1.03 7.51 -26.56
CA PRO A 15 1.09 6.29 -25.76
C PRO A 15 2.48 6.00 -25.21
N LEU A 16 3.48 6.41 -25.91
CA LEU A 16 4.84 6.20 -25.46
C LEU A 16 5.15 6.99 -24.22
N LEU A 17 4.61 8.16 -24.11
CA LEU A 17 4.81 8.96 -22.92
C LEU A 17 4.18 8.33 -21.69
N ALA A 18 3.02 7.74 -21.88
CA ALA A 18 2.36 7.06 -20.79
C ALA A 18 3.16 5.85 -20.33
N ALA A 19 3.86 5.21 -21.24
CA ALA A 19 4.67 4.06 -20.92
C ALA A 19 5.94 4.41 -20.16
N CYS A 20 6.31 5.69 -20.13
CA CYS A 20 7.52 6.13 -19.46
C CYS A 20 7.36 6.32 -17.96
N SER A 21 6.19 6.08 -17.44
CA SER A 21 5.96 6.22 -16.01
C SER A 21 6.56 5.03 -15.27
N ASP A 22 7.54 5.31 -14.43
CA ASP A 22 8.20 4.29 -13.64
C ASP A 22 7.65 4.16 -12.23
N ALA A 23 6.66 4.97 -11.89
CA ALA A 23 6.07 4.95 -10.57
C ALA A 23 5.32 3.65 -10.30
N PRO A 24 5.25 3.21 -9.05
CA PRO A 24 4.46 2.02 -8.74
C PRO A 24 2.99 2.27 -9.02
N SER A 25 2.30 1.23 -9.44
CA SER A 25 0.87 1.34 -9.71
C SER A 25 0.09 1.42 -8.41
N ALA A 26 -1.14 1.91 -8.50
CA ALA A 26 -2.02 1.98 -7.33
C ALA A 26 -2.20 0.61 -6.70
N SER A 27 -2.40 -0.42 -7.52
CA SER A 27 -2.58 -1.77 -6.99
C SER A 27 -1.32 -2.30 -6.31
N THR A 28 -0.14 -1.91 -6.78
CA THR A 28 1.12 -2.29 -6.14
C THR A 28 1.20 -1.68 -4.73
N VAL A 29 0.89 -0.41 -4.61
CA VAL A 29 0.93 0.28 -3.32
C VAL A 29 -0.12 -0.28 -2.37
N GLU A 30 -1.32 -0.54 -2.87
CA GLU A 30 -2.38 -1.16 -2.08
C GLU A 30 -1.94 -2.52 -1.54
N GLY A 31 -1.31 -3.34 -2.37
CA GLY A 31 -0.80 -4.63 -1.96
C GLY A 31 0.27 -4.54 -0.89
N LEU A 32 1.16 -3.57 -1.00
CA LEU A 32 2.20 -3.36 0.00
C LEU A 32 1.60 -2.96 1.36
N ILE A 33 0.59 -2.12 1.34
CA ILE A 33 -0.09 -1.71 2.56
C ILE A 33 -0.84 -2.88 3.18
N GLU A 34 -1.52 -3.66 2.36
CA GLU A 34 -2.21 -4.86 2.84
C GLU A 34 -1.25 -5.84 3.48
N ASP A 35 -0.11 -6.08 2.86
CA ASP A 35 0.91 -6.97 3.40
C ASP A 35 1.42 -6.48 4.75
N GLN A 36 1.58 -5.18 4.89
CA GLN A 36 2.03 -4.60 6.14
C GLN A 36 1.03 -4.86 7.27
N TYR A 37 -0.25 -4.72 6.98
CA TYR A 37 -1.29 -5.02 7.96
C TYR A 37 -1.32 -6.50 8.31
N GLN A 38 -1.18 -7.36 7.32
CA GLN A 38 -1.15 -8.80 7.55
C GLN A 38 0.04 -9.22 8.40
N GLN A 39 1.21 -8.65 8.16
CA GLN A 39 2.39 -8.94 8.95
C GLN A 39 2.21 -8.50 10.39
N ALA A 40 1.67 -7.32 10.60
CA ALA A 40 1.43 -6.81 11.93
C ALA A 40 0.45 -7.69 12.69
N ASN A 41 -0.62 -8.12 12.03
CA ASN A 41 -1.61 -8.99 12.63
C ASN A 41 -1.02 -10.38 12.94
N SER A 42 -0.20 -10.91 12.05
CA SER A 42 0.45 -12.20 12.26
C SER A 42 1.41 -12.16 13.43
N MET A 43 2.15 -11.08 13.57
CA MET A 43 3.06 -10.93 14.70
C MET A 43 2.30 -10.85 16.01
N MET A 44 1.18 -10.15 16.02
CA MET A 44 0.34 -10.04 17.20
C MET A 44 -0.26 -11.41 17.60
N GLU A 45 -0.75 -12.15 16.61
CA GLU A 45 -1.29 -13.49 16.84
C GLU A 45 -0.21 -14.43 17.36
N GLY A 46 0.99 -14.35 16.82
CA GLY A 46 2.12 -15.12 17.30
C GLY A 46 2.46 -14.82 18.74
N ALA A 47 2.46 -13.56 19.12
CA ALA A 47 2.71 -13.14 20.48
C ALA A 47 1.64 -13.66 21.44
N MET A 48 0.39 -13.63 21.02
CA MET A 48 -0.72 -14.15 21.81
C MET A 48 -0.62 -15.67 22.00
N SER A 49 -0.19 -16.39 20.97
CA SER A 49 0.00 -17.84 21.07
C SER A 49 1.08 -18.22 22.06
N GLN A 50 2.11 -17.39 22.18
CA GLN A 50 3.20 -17.65 23.11
C GLN A 50 2.88 -17.27 24.55
N ALA A 51 1.83 -16.52 24.76
CA ALA A 51 1.45 -16.08 26.10
C ALA A 51 0.96 -17.19 27.00
N GLY A 52 0.67 -18.36 26.48
CA GLY A 52 0.27 -19.50 27.25
C GLY A 52 -1.24 -19.65 27.33
N ASP A 53 -1.64 -20.66 28.10
CA ASP A 53 -3.05 -21.06 28.19
C ASP A 53 -3.76 -20.60 29.46
N ASP A 54 -3.15 -19.74 30.27
CA ASP A 54 -3.81 -19.28 31.49
C ASP A 54 -5.02 -18.40 31.15
N GLU A 55 -5.98 -18.36 32.06
CA GLU A 55 -7.19 -17.55 31.85
C GLU A 55 -6.89 -16.08 31.66
N MET A 56 -5.90 -15.57 32.38
CA MET A 56 -5.50 -14.19 32.25
C MET A 56 -4.92 -13.90 30.87
N ALA A 57 -4.09 -14.80 30.34
CA ALA A 57 -3.52 -14.67 29.02
C ALA A 57 -4.60 -14.69 27.94
N LYS A 58 -5.61 -15.54 28.12
CA LYS A 58 -6.73 -15.62 27.18
C LYS A 58 -7.57 -14.36 27.22
N ALA A 59 -7.80 -13.82 28.40
CA ALA A 59 -8.56 -12.58 28.56
C ALA A 59 -7.84 -11.39 27.89
N VAL A 60 -6.54 -11.28 28.13
CA VAL A 60 -5.73 -10.23 27.50
C VAL A 60 -5.71 -10.42 25.99
N GLY A 61 -5.56 -11.65 25.51
CA GLY A 61 -5.58 -11.95 24.09
C GLY A 61 -6.88 -11.56 23.41
N SER A 62 -8.01 -11.83 24.07
CA SER A 62 -9.31 -11.45 23.56
C SER A 62 -9.47 -9.93 23.47
N MET A 63 -9.00 -9.21 24.48
CA MET A 63 -9.04 -7.76 24.47
C MET A 63 -8.18 -7.19 23.36
N MET A 64 -6.99 -7.74 23.18
CA MET A 64 -6.08 -7.28 22.14
C MET A 64 -6.62 -7.59 20.75
N ALA A 65 -7.25 -8.73 20.58
CA ALA A 65 -7.87 -9.09 19.30
C ALA A 65 -8.97 -8.12 18.91
N GLY A 66 -9.74 -7.64 19.88
CA GLY A 66 -10.77 -6.63 19.62
C GLY A 66 -10.22 -5.26 19.30
N MET A 67 -8.96 -5.01 19.61
CA MET A 67 -8.30 -3.74 19.34
C MET A 67 -7.39 -3.79 18.12
N MET A 68 -7.27 -4.94 17.48
CA MET A 68 -6.44 -5.06 16.27
C MET A 68 -7.11 -4.35 15.10
N PRO A 69 -6.37 -3.50 14.39
CA PRO A 69 -6.93 -2.82 13.24
C PRO A 69 -7.16 -3.79 12.09
N THR A 70 -8.31 -3.68 11.46
CA THR A 70 -8.64 -4.46 10.26
C THR A 70 -8.68 -3.51 9.09
N LEU A 71 -7.89 -3.78 8.08
CA LEU A 71 -7.87 -2.98 6.87
C LEU A 71 -9.13 -3.24 6.06
N GLU A 72 -9.90 -2.21 5.79
CA GLU A 72 -11.10 -2.32 4.98
C GLU A 72 -10.90 -1.88 3.55
N ASN A 73 -10.15 -0.81 3.35
CA ASN A 73 -9.98 -0.24 2.02
C ASN A 73 -8.76 0.64 1.94
N VAL A 74 -8.14 0.66 0.76
CA VAL A 74 -7.08 1.60 0.40
C VAL A 74 -7.51 2.26 -0.90
N SER A 75 -7.51 3.57 -0.93
CA SER A 75 -7.94 4.33 -2.09
C SER A 75 -7.11 5.60 -2.27
N ASP A 76 -7.36 6.30 -3.35
CA ASP A 76 -6.72 7.59 -3.66
C ASP A 76 -5.19 7.53 -3.59
N VAL A 77 -4.62 6.49 -4.17
CA VAL A 77 -3.18 6.31 -4.19
C VAL A 77 -2.56 7.26 -5.21
N ASN A 78 -1.61 8.07 -4.76
CA ASN A 78 -0.86 8.99 -5.61
C ASN A 78 0.61 8.90 -5.26
N CYS A 79 1.45 8.75 -6.26
CA CYS A 79 2.89 8.63 -6.07
C CYS A 79 3.63 9.69 -6.86
N ASP A 80 4.59 10.34 -6.20
CA ASP A 80 5.47 11.33 -6.81
C ASP A 80 6.91 10.91 -6.62
N ALA A 81 7.75 11.23 -7.57
CA ALA A 81 9.18 10.92 -7.47
C ALA A 81 9.78 11.58 -6.25
N ALA A 82 10.57 10.84 -5.51
CA ALA A 82 11.28 11.31 -4.35
C ALA A 82 12.79 11.26 -4.61
N ASP A 83 13.56 11.77 -3.67
CA ASP A 83 15.01 11.72 -3.77
C ASP A 83 15.48 10.28 -3.73
N GLY A 84 16.38 9.93 -4.61
CA GLY A 84 16.90 8.58 -4.72
C GLY A 84 16.39 7.88 -5.95
N LYS A 85 17.15 6.90 -6.38
CA LYS A 85 16.78 6.13 -7.56
C LYS A 85 15.63 5.18 -7.23
N ASP A 86 14.68 5.12 -8.13
CA ASP A 86 13.51 4.24 -7.98
C ASP A 86 12.80 4.41 -6.63
N THR A 87 12.74 5.64 -6.16
CA THR A 87 12.12 5.96 -4.89
C THR A 87 10.98 6.95 -5.11
N TYR A 88 9.84 6.66 -4.53
CA TYR A 88 8.63 7.46 -4.69
C TYR A 88 8.00 7.72 -3.34
N ARG A 89 7.38 8.88 -3.22
CA ARG A 89 6.57 9.20 -2.05
C ARG A 89 5.12 9.00 -2.46
N CYS A 90 4.46 8.07 -1.79
CA CYS A 90 3.09 7.73 -2.12
C CYS A 90 2.16 8.12 -1.00
N THR A 91 1.03 8.72 -1.37
CA THR A 91 -0.04 9.02 -0.43
C THR A 91 -1.21 8.11 -0.73
N ALA A 92 -1.96 7.77 0.28
CA ALA A 92 -3.15 6.93 0.12
C ALA A 92 -4.12 7.23 1.24
N SER A 93 -5.40 6.98 0.97
CA SER A 93 -6.44 7.02 2.00
C SER A 93 -6.67 5.60 2.48
N ILE A 94 -6.48 5.36 3.75
CA ILE A 94 -6.63 4.05 4.34
C ILE A 94 -7.84 4.06 5.26
N THR A 95 -8.75 3.14 5.02
CA THR A 95 -9.89 2.92 5.88
C THR A 95 -9.66 1.65 6.67
N HIS A 96 -9.68 1.77 7.97
CA HIS A 96 -9.52 0.61 8.85
C HIS A 96 -10.54 0.67 9.95
N SER A 97 -10.81 -0.47 10.58
CA SER A 97 -11.72 -0.54 11.70
C SER A 97 -11.01 -1.09 12.92
N ILE A 98 -11.34 -0.56 14.07
CA ILE A 98 -10.86 -1.02 15.36
C ILE A 98 -12.08 -1.13 16.26
N GLY A 99 -12.31 -2.33 16.78
CA GLY A 99 -13.46 -2.54 17.67
C GLY A 99 -14.80 -2.21 17.05
N GLY A 100 -14.93 -2.40 15.75
CA GLY A 100 -16.17 -2.12 15.03
C GLY A 100 -16.34 -0.69 14.55
N ASN A 101 -15.38 0.18 14.84
CA ASN A 101 -15.41 1.57 14.42
C ASN A 101 -14.47 1.78 13.24
N SER A 102 -15.02 2.28 12.13
CA SER A 102 -14.21 2.57 10.93
C SER A 102 -13.68 3.98 10.95
N GLN A 103 -12.45 4.14 10.52
CA GLN A 103 -11.81 5.44 10.36
C GLN A 103 -11.04 5.48 9.07
N THR A 104 -11.04 6.65 8.43
CA THR A 104 -10.26 6.86 7.21
C THR A 104 -9.19 7.92 7.47
N ASN A 105 -7.96 7.59 7.18
CA ASN A 105 -6.84 8.49 7.36
C ASN A 105 -5.97 8.51 6.12
N SER A 106 -5.35 9.65 5.87
CA SER A 106 -4.34 9.75 4.83
C SER A 106 -3.01 9.28 5.37
N THR A 107 -2.28 8.55 4.55
CA THR A 107 -0.94 8.13 4.91
C THR A 107 0.04 8.61 3.84
N ASN A 108 1.30 8.73 4.23
CA ASN A 108 2.37 9.16 3.35
C ASN A 108 3.55 8.24 3.61
N SER A 109 3.96 7.50 2.60
CA SER A 109 5.01 6.50 2.75
C SER A 109 5.98 6.56 1.58
N LEU A 110 7.21 6.18 1.85
CA LEU A 110 8.17 6.00 0.77
C LEU A 110 8.02 4.60 0.20
N VAL A 111 8.06 4.51 -1.12
CA VAL A 111 8.02 3.24 -1.82
C VAL A 111 9.25 3.20 -2.71
N TYR A 112 10.03 2.16 -2.61
CA TYR A 112 11.28 2.07 -3.36
C TYR A 112 11.45 0.66 -3.91
N LYS A 113 12.31 0.54 -4.89
CA LYS A 113 12.51 -0.73 -5.58
C LYS A 113 13.82 -1.37 -5.12
N VAL A 114 13.73 -2.62 -4.74
CA VAL A 114 14.89 -3.42 -4.32
C VAL A 114 14.84 -4.74 -5.09
N ASN A 115 15.87 -5.03 -5.86
CA ASN A 115 15.93 -6.26 -6.66
C ASN A 115 14.69 -6.47 -7.51
N ASP A 116 14.25 -5.42 -8.18
CA ASP A 116 13.07 -5.40 -9.03
C ASP A 116 11.74 -5.60 -8.30
N GLU A 117 11.76 -5.51 -6.99
CA GLU A 117 10.53 -5.60 -6.20
C GLU A 117 10.29 -4.29 -5.45
N TRP A 118 9.04 -3.89 -5.38
CA TRP A 118 8.66 -2.71 -4.62
C TRP A 118 8.60 -3.02 -3.15
N ALA A 119 9.08 -2.10 -2.34
CA ALA A 119 9.06 -2.21 -0.88
C ALA A 119 8.54 -0.92 -0.27
N LEU A 120 7.90 -1.06 0.87
CA LEU A 120 7.36 0.06 1.61
C LEU A 120 8.38 0.48 2.67
N GLY A 121 8.75 1.76 2.63
CA GLY A 121 9.62 2.33 3.64
C GLY A 121 8.83 3.38 4.43
N ASN A 122 9.37 3.80 5.52
CA ASN A 122 8.69 4.83 6.34
C ASN A 122 9.32 6.18 6.20
#